data_14b318781dd727bd4b7459a2551535a9
#
_entry.id   14b318781dd727bd4b7459a2551535a9
#
_cell.length_a   1.000
_cell.length_b   1.000
_cell.length_c   1.000
_cell.angle_alpha   90.00
_cell.angle_beta   90.00
_cell.angle_gamma   90.00
#
_symmetry.space_group_name_H-M   'P 1'
#
loop_
_entity.id
_entity.type
_entity.pdbx_description
1 polymer ?
#
loop_
_entity_poly.entity_id
_entity_poly.type
_entity_poly.pdbx_seq_one_letter_code
_entity_poly.pdbx_strand_id
1 'polypeptide(L)'
;MKVLYENVQVATFVERPNRFVVHLELQGQMIAAHLPNPGRMWELLFVGVKMYVVHHPKEGAKTQYRVIGIERDSVPIMLDTNYCNDMAEYMIEEQLIPGWEEWRVVRREYTVGHSRFDLLLTNDKEEDFLLEVKSCTLFGDQGAMFPDAVTERGRKHLLHLQELQQEGYRTGILFLVQWERALWFSPDFHTDLEFTKTFIKVAPQLDWKAMALQWTPEFTKPTVVRECLYNDAAVQREADDRGDYLMVLQVEEPVTVTIGSKGDMHFEAGYYIYVGSAKANLEKRIERHKRKRKQKQKHWHLDYLRSVSTVVAALPIRSSSDLECELAKAMKAISVDEVKGFGCSDCHCTSHLFKMDVNPIHDERFMIEVVEQFRMNRLNEAMLDVQK
;
A
#
# COMPACT_ATOMS: atom_id res chain seq x y z
N MET A 1 -29.24 3.31 -3.21
CA MET A 1 -28.35 2.13 -3.17
C MET A 1 -28.97 1.01 -2.34
N LYS A 2 -28.88 -0.24 -2.78
CA LYS A 2 -29.30 -1.42 -1.99
C LYS A 2 -28.33 -1.57 -0.80
N VAL A 3 -28.83 -2.03 0.36
CA VAL A 3 -27.97 -2.38 1.50
C VAL A 3 -26.94 -3.42 1.05
N LEU A 4 -25.65 -3.14 1.27
CA LEU A 4 -24.57 -4.01 0.79
C LEU A 4 -24.50 -5.31 1.58
N TYR A 5 -24.71 -5.23 2.89
CA TYR A 5 -24.54 -6.37 3.80
C TYR A 5 -25.65 -6.42 4.85
N GLU A 6 -26.01 -7.63 5.23
CA GLU A 6 -26.92 -7.91 6.35
C GLU A 6 -26.17 -8.73 7.40
N ASN A 7 -26.51 -8.52 8.68
CA ASN A 7 -25.95 -9.28 9.81
C ASN A 7 -24.42 -9.23 9.90
N VAL A 8 -23.86 -8.03 9.84
CA VAL A 8 -22.43 -7.80 10.03
C VAL A 8 -22.02 -8.23 11.43
N GLN A 9 -20.96 -9.03 11.54
CA GLN A 9 -20.41 -9.52 12.78
C GLN A 9 -18.97 -9.01 12.95
N VAL A 10 -18.55 -8.84 14.21
CA VAL A 10 -17.19 -8.43 14.55
C VAL A 10 -16.39 -9.65 14.96
N ALA A 11 -15.23 -9.83 14.34
CA ALA A 11 -14.26 -10.87 14.65
C ALA A 11 -12.88 -10.25 14.92
N THR A 12 -11.97 -11.01 15.49
CA THR A 12 -10.60 -10.59 15.78
C THR A 12 -9.63 -11.26 14.80
N PHE A 13 -8.75 -10.49 14.18
CA PHE A 13 -7.75 -11.02 13.27
C PHE A 13 -6.67 -11.82 14.00
N VAL A 14 -6.33 -12.98 13.46
CA VAL A 14 -5.28 -13.85 13.99
C VAL A 14 -4.11 -13.96 13.00
N GLU A 15 -4.38 -14.37 11.75
CA GLU A 15 -3.34 -14.51 10.74
C GLU A 15 -3.91 -14.49 9.32
N ARG A 16 -3.03 -14.28 8.33
CA ARG A 16 -3.34 -14.36 6.89
C ARG A 16 -2.50 -15.42 6.22
N PRO A 17 -2.96 -16.68 6.16
CA PRO A 17 -2.20 -17.79 5.57
C PRO A 17 -1.89 -17.61 4.08
N ASN A 18 -2.75 -16.90 3.35
CA ASN A 18 -2.55 -16.57 1.95
C ASN A 18 -3.33 -15.30 1.56
N ARG A 19 -3.15 -14.86 0.31
CA ARG A 19 -3.72 -13.60 -0.21
C ARG A 19 -5.25 -13.47 -0.04
N PHE A 20 -5.99 -14.56 0.00
CA PHE A 20 -7.46 -14.57 -0.04
C PHE A 20 -8.12 -15.19 1.19
N VAL A 21 -7.36 -15.66 2.16
CA VAL A 21 -7.88 -16.30 3.37
C VAL A 21 -7.26 -15.67 4.60
N VAL A 22 -8.10 -15.37 5.58
CA VAL A 22 -7.70 -14.95 6.92
C VAL A 22 -8.29 -15.91 7.94
N HIS A 23 -7.56 -16.12 9.03
CA HIS A 23 -8.05 -16.79 10.24
C HIS A 23 -8.46 -15.74 11.26
N LEU A 24 -9.65 -15.88 11.79
CA LEU A 24 -10.28 -14.93 12.71
C LEU A 24 -10.83 -15.68 13.91
N GLU A 25 -10.89 -15.01 15.06
CA GLU A 25 -11.66 -15.44 16.19
C GLU A 25 -13.04 -14.76 16.19
N LEU A 26 -14.10 -15.52 16.08
CA LEU A 26 -15.49 -15.08 16.11
C LEU A 26 -16.21 -15.75 17.29
N GLN A 27 -16.63 -14.98 18.30
CA GLN A 27 -17.35 -15.49 19.49
C GLN A 27 -16.61 -16.66 20.19
N GLY A 28 -15.28 -16.58 20.29
CA GLY A 28 -14.43 -17.60 20.91
C GLY A 28 -14.13 -18.82 20.03
N GLN A 29 -14.53 -18.80 18.76
CA GLN A 29 -14.27 -19.87 17.80
C GLN A 29 -13.38 -19.39 16.66
N MET A 30 -12.40 -20.23 16.29
CA MET A 30 -11.57 -19.98 15.12
C MET A 30 -12.34 -20.27 13.85
N ILE A 31 -12.39 -19.28 12.95
CA ILE A 31 -13.01 -19.40 11.63
C ILE A 31 -12.02 -19.03 10.53
N ALA A 32 -12.20 -19.60 9.35
CA ALA A 32 -11.56 -19.15 8.11
C ALA A 32 -12.52 -18.29 7.31
N ALA A 33 -12.11 -17.08 6.93
CA ALA A 33 -12.90 -16.17 6.13
C ALA A 33 -12.21 -15.82 4.79
N HIS A 34 -13.01 -15.63 3.75
CA HIS A 34 -12.53 -15.13 2.46
C HIS A 34 -12.27 -13.62 2.57
N LEU A 35 -11.07 -13.20 2.15
CA LEU A 35 -10.66 -11.79 2.08
C LEU A 35 -10.66 -11.36 0.60
N PRO A 36 -11.66 -10.61 0.13
CA PRO A 36 -11.81 -10.26 -1.29
C PRO A 36 -10.93 -9.06 -1.72
N ASN A 37 -9.86 -8.79 -1.00
CA ASN A 37 -8.88 -7.77 -1.32
C ASN A 37 -7.51 -8.43 -1.50
N PRO A 38 -6.93 -8.41 -2.74
CA PRO A 38 -5.65 -9.04 -3.01
C PRO A 38 -4.44 -8.19 -2.56
N GLY A 39 -4.66 -6.97 -2.07
CA GLY A 39 -3.64 -6.05 -1.59
C GLY A 39 -2.79 -6.63 -0.47
N ARG A 40 -1.63 -6.03 -0.22
CA ARG A 40 -0.74 -6.48 0.86
C ARG A 40 -1.32 -6.17 2.24
N MET A 41 -1.84 -4.97 2.42
CA MET A 41 -2.47 -4.48 3.65
C MET A 41 -1.62 -4.72 4.91
N TRP A 42 -0.30 -4.61 4.78
CA TRP A 42 0.63 -4.82 5.90
C TRP A 42 0.43 -3.80 7.01
N GLU A 43 -0.05 -2.61 6.66
CA GLU A 43 -0.34 -1.48 7.54
C GLU A 43 -1.67 -1.61 8.29
N LEU A 44 -2.42 -2.71 8.05
CA LEU A 44 -3.74 -2.95 8.61
C LEU A 44 -3.86 -4.29 9.35
N LEU A 45 -3.13 -5.32 8.92
CA LEU A 45 -3.32 -6.70 9.38
C LEU A 45 -2.41 -7.04 10.56
N PHE A 46 -2.70 -6.46 11.73
CA PHE A 46 -2.03 -6.78 12.98
C PHE A 46 -2.87 -7.74 13.83
N VAL A 47 -2.22 -8.66 14.53
CA VAL A 47 -2.91 -9.61 15.42
C VAL A 47 -3.72 -8.85 16.47
N GLY A 48 -4.99 -9.22 16.63
CA GLY A 48 -5.89 -8.59 17.58
C GLY A 48 -6.76 -7.46 17.01
N VAL A 49 -6.52 -6.98 15.77
CA VAL A 49 -7.37 -5.96 15.17
C VAL A 49 -8.77 -6.50 14.89
N LYS A 50 -9.77 -5.62 15.01
CA LYS A 50 -11.15 -5.96 14.70
C LYS A 50 -11.36 -6.04 13.19
N MET A 51 -12.02 -7.10 12.74
CA MET A 51 -12.48 -7.28 11.38
C MET A 51 -14.00 -7.44 11.34
N TYR A 52 -14.60 -6.93 10.28
CA TYR A 52 -16.03 -7.03 10.04
C TYR A 52 -16.27 -8.13 9.00
N VAL A 53 -17.15 -9.06 9.33
CA VAL A 53 -17.45 -10.24 8.50
C VAL A 53 -18.93 -10.44 8.33
N VAL A 54 -19.31 -11.09 7.24
CA VAL A 54 -20.67 -11.57 7.01
C VAL A 54 -20.65 -13.08 6.73
N HIS A 55 -21.69 -13.78 7.18
CA HIS A 55 -21.87 -15.17 6.81
C HIS A 55 -22.25 -15.23 5.33
N HIS A 56 -21.45 -15.89 4.53
CA HIS A 56 -21.59 -15.97 3.07
C HIS A 56 -21.30 -17.39 2.58
N PRO A 57 -22.15 -18.35 2.91
CA PRO A 57 -21.94 -19.74 2.52
C PRO A 57 -22.05 -19.89 1.00
N LYS A 58 -21.06 -20.54 0.40
CA LYS A 58 -21.13 -21.00 -0.98
C LYS A 58 -20.92 -22.50 -1.00
N GLU A 59 -21.73 -23.21 -1.77
CA GLU A 59 -21.57 -24.66 -1.95
C GLU A 59 -20.17 -24.97 -2.47
N GLY A 60 -19.46 -25.90 -1.81
CA GLY A 60 -18.09 -26.28 -2.14
C GLY A 60 -17.00 -25.29 -1.73
N ALA A 61 -17.33 -24.13 -1.14
CA ALA A 61 -16.32 -23.18 -0.67
C ALA A 61 -15.66 -23.63 0.65
N LYS A 62 -14.35 -23.39 0.77
CA LYS A 62 -13.59 -23.68 1.98
C LYS A 62 -13.88 -22.69 3.14
N THR A 63 -14.47 -21.55 2.83
CA THR A 63 -14.78 -20.47 3.79
C THR A 63 -16.26 -20.18 3.76
N GLN A 64 -16.88 -20.07 4.93
CA GLN A 64 -18.30 -19.72 5.08
C GLN A 64 -18.52 -18.24 5.44
N TYR A 65 -17.45 -17.53 5.72
CA TYR A 65 -17.46 -16.11 6.04
C TYR A 65 -16.69 -15.31 4.99
N ARG A 66 -17.10 -14.07 4.83
CA ARG A 66 -16.45 -13.08 3.98
C ARG A 66 -16.10 -11.87 4.78
N VAL A 67 -14.86 -11.42 4.68
CA VAL A 67 -14.42 -10.14 5.24
C VAL A 67 -14.97 -9.02 4.40
N ILE A 68 -15.54 -8.02 5.06
CA ILE A 68 -16.05 -6.81 4.41
C ILE A 68 -15.27 -5.58 4.82
N GLY A 69 -14.70 -5.56 6.03
CA GLY A 69 -13.93 -4.42 6.54
C GLY A 69 -13.00 -4.79 7.68
N ILE A 70 -12.22 -3.81 8.07
CA ILE A 70 -11.29 -3.82 9.20
C ILE A 70 -11.44 -2.52 9.99
N GLU A 71 -11.03 -2.50 11.26
CA GLU A 71 -10.98 -1.28 12.06
C GLU A 71 -9.54 -0.82 12.25
N ARG A 72 -9.27 0.48 12.02
CA ARG A 72 -8.04 1.14 12.42
C ARG A 72 -8.39 2.44 13.16
N ASP A 73 -7.80 2.65 14.34
CA ASP A 73 -8.03 3.85 15.17
C ASP A 73 -9.53 4.13 15.42
N SER A 74 -10.30 3.07 15.67
CA SER A 74 -11.77 3.10 15.83
C SER A 74 -12.55 3.54 14.58
N VAL A 75 -11.91 3.57 13.40
CA VAL A 75 -12.53 3.90 12.11
C VAL A 75 -12.72 2.63 11.29
N PRO A 76 -13.96 2.30 10.87
CA PRO A 76 -14.22 1.21 9.95
C PRO A 76 -13.68 1.51 8.54
N ILE A 77 -13.03 0.52 7.93
CA ILE A 77 -12.40 0.61 6.61
C ILE A 77 -12.95 -0.50 5.75
N MET A 78 -13.52 -0.18 4.59
CA MET A 78 -14.04 -1.14 3.63
C MET A 78 -12.87 -1.88 2.94
N LEU A 79 -12.93 -3.21 2.98
CA LEU A 79 -11.96 -4.08 2.29
C LEU A 79 -12.55 -4.83 1.10
N ASP A 80 -13.89 -4.95 1.00
CA ASP A 80 -14.52 -5.71 -0.07
C ASP A 80 -14.52 -4.99 -1.41
N THR A 81 -13.52 -5.31 -2.24
CA THR A 81 -13.34 -4.68 -3.55
C THR A 81 -14.41 -5.06 -4.58
N ASN A 82 -15.23 -6.08 -4.32
CA ASN A 82 -16.29 -6.46 -5.27
C ASN A 82 -17.44 -5.45 -5.35
N TYR A 83 -17.55 -4.55 -4.39
CA TYR A 83 -18.57 -3.50 -4.37
C TYR A 83 -18.05 -2.11 -4.80
N CYS A 84 -16.83 -2.02 -5.34
CA CYS A 84 -16.28 -0.74 -5.79
C CYS A 84 -17.16 -0.08 -6.86
N ASN A 85 -17.67 -0.86 -7.81
CA ASN A 85 -18.55 -0.34 -8.86
C ASN A 85 -19.92 0.08 -8.31
N ASP A 86 -20.47 -0.63 -7.30
CA ASP A 86 -21.70 -0.23 -6.61
C ASP A 86 -21.52 1.09 -5.85
N MET A 87 -20.37 1.29 -5.21
CA MET A 87 -20.04 2.54 -4.52
C MET A 87 -19.88 3.69 -5.50
N ALA A 88 -19.14 3.49 -6.59
CA ALA A 88 -18.93 4.52 -7.62
C ALA A 88 -20.24 4.92 -8.27
N GLU A 89 -21.08 3.96 -8.67
CA GLU A 89 -22.41 4.23 -9.22
C GLU A 89 -23.29 5.01 -8.23
N TYR A 90 -23.32 4.59 -6.95
CA TYR A 90 -24.05 5.34 -5.91
C TYR A 90 -23.57 6.79 -5.81
N MET A 91 -22.28 7.02 -5.80
CA MET A 91 -21.70 8.37 -5.68
C MET A 91 -22.01 9.25 -6.90
N ILE A 92 -22.06 8.66 -8.10
CA ILE A 92 -22.40 9.36 -9.34
C ILE A 92 -23.90 9.69 -9.36
N GLU A 93 -24.78 8.71 -9.12
CA GLU A 93 -26.25 8.89 -9.17
C GLU A 93 -26.77 9.86 -8.09
N GLU A 94 -26.12 9.91 -6.93
CA GLU A 94 -26.43 10.87 -5.87
C GLU A 94 -25.68 12.20 -6.00
N GLN A 95 -24.93 12.41 -7.10
CA GLN A 95 -24.17 13.63 -7.40
C GLN A 95 -23.18 14.03 -6.29
N LEU A 96 -22.49 13.05 -5.70
CA LEU A 96 -21.59 13.24 -4.57
C LEU A 96 -20.15 13.55 -4.98
N ILE A 97 -19.83 13.57 -6.28
CA ILE A 97 -18.49 13.80 -6.79
C ILE A 97 -18.40 15.20 -7.40
N PRO A 98 -17.70 16.15 -6.76
CA PRO A 98 -17.60 17.53 -7.24
C PRO A 98 -17.10 17.62 -8.69
N GLY A 99 -17.83 18.37 -9.54
CA GLY A 99 -17.53 18.55 -10.96
C GLY A 99 -17.96 17.38 -11.87
N TRP A 100 -18.65 16.38 -11.32
CA TRP A 100 -19.20 15.25 -12.06
C TRP A 100 -20.73 15.14 -11.91
N GLU A 101 -21.40 16.21 -11.52
CA GLU A 101 -22.85 16.24 -11.21
C GLU A 101 -23.72 16.02 -12.45
N GLU A 102 -23.21 16.27 -13.66
CA GLU A 102 -23.92 16.06 -14.92
C GLU A 102 -23.94 14.62 -15.42
N TRP A 103 -23.11 13.74 -14.82
CA TRP A 103 -22.92 12.37 -15.30
C TRP A 103 -23.89 11.40 -14.62
N ARG A 104 -24.37 10.41 -15.39
CA ARG A 104 -25.18 9.28 -14.93
C ARG A 104 -24.62 7.97 -15.48
N VAL A 105 -24.82 6.87 -14.76
CA VAL A 105 -24.35 5.55 -15.18
C VAL A 105 -25.27 4.96 -16.24
N VAL A 106 -24.71 4.59 -17.38
CA VAL A 106 -25.41 3.90 -18.48
C VAL A 106 -25.23 2.41 -18.39
N ARG A 107 -23.97 1.98 -18.12
CA ARG A 107 -23.61 0.57 -18.16
C ARG A 107 -22.37 0.28 -17.31
N ARG A 108 -22.41 -0.87 -16.63
CA ARG A 108 -21.24 -1.46 -15.97
C ARG A 108 -20.49 -2.37 -16.92
N GLU A 109 -19.19 -2.58 -16.64
CA GLU A 109 -18.35 -3.56 -17.33
C GLU A 109 -18.35 -3.36 -18.87
N TYR A 110 -18.11 -2.10 -19.31
CA TYR A 110 -18.15 -1.71 -20.71
C TYR A 110 -16.83 -1.98 -21.42
N THR A 111 -16.85 -2.73 -22.52
CA THR A 111 -15.64 -3.08 -23.26
C THR A 111 -15.45 -2.16 -24.45
N VAL A 112 -14.24 -1.54 -24.52
CA VAL A 112 -13.77 -0.76 -25.67
C VAL A 112 -12.39 -1.27 -26.04
N GLY A 113 -12.21 -1.65 -27.30
CA GLY A 113 -10.95 -2.24 -27.76
C GLY A 113 -10.58 -3.51 -26.95
N HIS A 114 -9.43 -3.47 -26.31
CA HIS A 114 -8.89 -4.61 -25.54
C HIS A 114 -9.05 -4.45 -24.02
N SER A 115 -9.72 -3.40 -23.56
CA SER A 115 -9.98 -3.16 -22.14
C SER A 115 -11.46 -3.16 -21.82
N ARG A 116 -11.77 -3.60 -20.60
CA ARG A 116 -13.09 -3.54 -20.00
C ARG A 116 -13.04 -2.54 -18.86
N PHE A 117 -13.76 -1.44 -19.00
CA PHE A 117 -13.89 -0.35 -18.04
C PHE A 117 -15.03 -0.63 -17.05
N ASP A 118 -14.89 -0.15 -15.84
CA ASP A 118 -15.83 -0.42 -14.76
C ASP A 118 -17.19 0.19 -15.03
N LEU A 119 -17.24 1.45 -15.50
CA LEU A 119 -18.48 2.17 -15.80
C LEU A 119 -18.38 2.93 -17.12
N LEU A 120 -19.50 2.93 -17.88
CA LEU A 120 -19.80 3.90 -18.92
C LEU A 120 -20.80 4.90 -18.38
N LEU A 121 -20.46 6.18 -18.43
CA LEU A 121 -21.32 7.28 -18.04
C LEU A 121 -21.74 8.08 -19.26
N THR A 122 -22.85 8.81 -19.14
CA THR A 122 -23.29 9.80 -20.13
C THR A 122 -23.83 11.05 -19.44
N ASN A 123 -23.91 12.17 -20.18
CA ASN A 123 -24.54 13.40 -19.74
C ASN A 123 -25.73 13.78 -20.65
N ASP A 124 -26.36 14.93 -20.43
CA ASP A 124 -27.50 15.39 -21.21
C ASP A 124 -27.14 15.77 -22.65
N LYS A 125 -25.85 15.88 -22.99
CA LYS A 125 -25.37 16.10 -24.36
C LYS A 125 -25.05 14.82 -25.10
N GLU A 126 -25.36 13.66 -24.49
CA GLU A 126 -25.02 12.31 -25.00
C GLU A 126 -23.52 12.08 -25.20
N GLU A 127 -22.69 12.76 -24.40
CA GLU A 127 -21.25 12.51 -24.37
C GLU A 127 -20.96 11.27 -23.54
N ASP A 128 -20.05 10.41 -24.01
CA ASP A 128 -19.62 9.20 -23.31
C ASP A 128 -18.39 9.47 -22.43
N PHE A 129 -18.41 8.94 -21.19
CA PHE A 129 -17.29 9.00 -20.28
C PHE A 129 -16.96 7.59 -19.75
N LEU A 130 -15.78 7.10 -20.10
CA LEU A 130 -15.27 5.78 -19.68
C LEU A 130 -14.53 5.92 -18.34
N LEU A 131 -15.05 5.29 -17.31
CA LEU A 131 -14.54 5.42 -15.95
C LEU A 131 -13.97 4.09 -15.42
N GLU A 132 -12.74 4.16 -14.92
CA GLU A 132 -12.10 3.10 -14.14
C GLU A 132 -12.22 3.41 -12.65
N VAL A 133 -12.50 2.42 -11.82
CA VAL A 133 -12.67 2.57 -10.37
C VAL A 133 -11.57 1.82 -9.63
N LYS A 134 -10.95 2.46 -8.65
CA LYS A 134 -9.89 1.87 -7.83
C LYS A 134 -10.18 2.04 -6.35
N SER A 135 -10.14 0.95 -5.58
CA SER A 135 -10.17 1.03 -4.11
C SER A 135 -8.77 1.29 -3.58
N CYS A 136 -8.63 2.28 -2.71
CA CYS A 136 -7.38 2.66 -2.07
C CYS A 136 -7.48 2.37 -0.56
N THR A 137 -6.69 1.39 -0.11
CA THR A 137 -6.61 0.95 1.30
C THR A 137 -5.20 1.13 1.88
N LEU A 138 -4.28 1.79 1.17
CA LEU A 138 -2.98 2.21 1.68
C LEU A 138 -3.06 3.67 2.09
N PHE A 139 -2.92 3.96 3.36
CA PHE A 139 -3.02 5.31 3.91
C PHE A 139 -2.19 5.44 5.19
N GLY A 140 -1.85 6.68 5.52
CA GLY A 140 -1.26 7.13 6.77
C GLY A 140 -2.22 8.02 7.55
N ASP A 141 -1.69 8.93 8.38
CA ASP A 141 -2.52 9.82 9.20
C ASP A 141 -3.44 10.68 8.33
N GLN A 142 -2.90 11.36 7.31
CA GLN A 142 -3.60 12.32 6.47
C GLN A 142 -3.44 12.04 4.97
N GLY A 143 -2.65 11.06 4.61
CA GLY A 143 -2.35 10.72 3.23
C GLY A 143 -2.94 9.39 2.81
N ALA A 144 -3.22 9.25 1.51
CA ALA A 144 -3.53 7.98 0.88
C ALA A 144 -2.68 7.77 -0.36
N MET A 145 -2.25 6.53 -0.60
CA MET A 145 -1.44 6.19 -1.76
C MET A 145 -1.99 4.95 -2.49
N PHE A 146 -1.80 4.91 -3.81
CA PHE A 146 -2.18 3.79 -4.66
C PHE A 146 -1.10 3.54 -5.73
N PRO A 147 -0.74 2.29 -6.05
CA PRO A 147 -1.24 1.01 -5.51
C PRO A 147 -0.43 0.51 -4.29
N ASP A 148 -0.99 -0.38 -3.50
CA ASP A 148 -0.30 -1.05 -2.39
C ASP A 148 0.60 -2.22 -2.84
N ALA A 149 0.55 -2.59 -4.12
CA ALA A 149 1.39 -3.62 -4.75
C ALA A 149 1.66 -3.24 -6.22
N VAL A 150 2.79 -3.69 -6.77
CA VAL A 150 3.13 -3.47 -8.20
C VAL A 150 1.99 -3.94 -9.09
N THR A 151 1.54 -3.07 -10.01
CA THR A 151 0.39 -3.31 -10.88
C THR A 151 0.65 -3.01 -12.36
N GLU A 152 1.20 -3.95 -13.09
CA GLU A 152 1.32 -3.81 -14.55
C GLU A 152 -0.03 -3.60 -15.25
N ARG A 153 -1.09 -4.26 -14.74
CA ARG A 153 -2.44 -4.07 -15.28
C ARG A 153 -2.93 -2.65 -15.07
N GLY A 154 -2.73 -2.06 -13.89
CA GLY A 154 -3.09 -0.67 -13.61
C GLY A 154 -2.39 0.30 -14.55
N ARG A 155 -1.08 0.10 -14.80
CA ARG A 155 -0.31 0.90 -15.75
C ARG A 155 -0.85 0.78 -17.19
N LYS A 156 -1.17 -0.43 -17.65
CA LYS A 156 -1.78 -0.65 -18.97
C LYS A 156 -3.14 0.05 -19.10
N HIS A 157 -3.95 0.03 -18.05
CA HIS A 157 -5.24 0.75 -18.04
C HIS A 157 -5.03 2.27 -18.16
N LEU A 158 -4.05 2.85 -17.46
CA LEU A 158 -3.71 4.29 -17.58
C LEU A 158 -3.36 4.68 -19.01
N LEU A 159 -2.51 3.89 -19.67
CA LEU A 159 -2.09 4.15 -21.06
C LEU A 159 -3.26 4.02 -22.03
N HIS A 160 -4.11 3.01 -21.87
CA HIS A 160 -5.27 2.82 -22.72
C HIS A 160 -6.33 3.91 -22.54
N LEU A 161 -6.54 4.41 -21.31
CA LEU A 161 -7.40 5.58 -21.07
C LEU A 161 -6.87 6.81 -21.84
N GLN A 162 -5.54 7.02 -21.85
CA GLN A 162 -4.93 8.11 -22.62
C GLN A 162 -5.14 7.93 -24.13
N GLU A 163 -4.98 6.71 -24.65
CA GLU A 163 -5.21 6.40 -26.08
C GLU A 163 -6.64 6.71 -26.48
N LEU A 164 -7.63 6.25 -25.70
CA LEU A 164 -9.04 6.50 -25.96
C LEU A 164 -9.44 7.98 -25.86
N GLN A 165 -8.77 8.74 -24.99
CA GLN A 165 -8.95 10.20 -24.94
C GLN A 165 -8.53 10.85 -26.28
N GLN A 166 -7.45 10.38 -26.87
CA GLN A 166 -7.01 10.86 -28.19
C GLN A 166 -7.97 10.45 -29.32
N GLU A 167 -8.73 9.37 -29.14
CA GLU A 167 -9.78 8.92 -30.05
C GLU A 167 -11.12 9.67 -29.86
N GLY A 168 -11.20 10.58 -28.86
CA GLY A 168 -12.35 11.45 -28.63
C GLY A 168 -13.29 11.00 -27.52
N TYR A 169 -12.95 9.91 -26.79
CA TYR A 169 -13.70 9.56 -25.58
C TYR A 169 -13.28 10.44 -24.40
N ARG A 170 -14.22 10.82 -23.54
CA ARG A 170 -13.87 11.30 -22.21
C ARG A 170 -13.48 10.09 -21.34
N THR A 171 -12.36 10.18 -20.65
CA THR A 171 -11.83 9.06 -19.87
C THR A 171 -11.35 9.50 -18.50
N GLY A 172 -11.52 8.64 -17.49
CA GLY A 172 -11.12 9.01 -16.14
C GLY A 172 -10.94 7.86 -15.16
N ILE A 173 -10.51 8.23 -13.95
CA ILE A 173 -10.28 7.30 -12.84
C ILE A 173 -10.89 7.86 -11.56
N LEU A 174 -11.64 7.03 -10.84
CA LEU A 174 -12.11 7.32 -9.51
C LEU A 174 -11.38 6.45 -8.48
N PHE A 175 -10.59 7.08 -7.62
CA PHE A 175 -9.99 6.43 -6.46
C PHE A 175 -10.94 6.56 -5.27
N LEU A 176 -11.43 5.42 -4.78
CA LEU A 176 -12.23 5.31 -3.57
C LEU A 176 -11.28 5.13 -2.38
N VAL A 177 -10.92 6.22 -1.74
CA VAL A 177 -10.01 6.22 -0.59
C VAL A 177 -10.81 5.81 0.65
N GLN A 178 -10.55 4.61 1.16
CA GLN A 178 -11.32 4.00 2.26
C GLN A 178 -10.94 4.56 3.65
N TRP A 179 -10.41 5.77 3.70
CA TRP A 179 -9.93 6.45 4.90
C TRP A 179 -10.49 7.86 5.03
N GLU A 180 -11.37 8.09 6.00
CA GLU A 180 -12.08 9.37 6.18
C GLU A 180 -11.16 10.54 6.53
N ARG A 181 -9.96 10.26 7.10
CA ARG A 181 -9.00 11.29 7.50
C ARG A 181 -8.06 11.70 6.38
N ALA A 182 -8.13 11.05 5.21
CA ALA A 182 -7.29 11.42 4.07
C ALA A 182 -7.59 12.85 3.59
N LEU A 183 -6.54 13.68 3.58
CA LEU A 183 -6.55 15.05 3.09
C LEU A 183 -5.88 15.14 1.71
N TRP A 184 -4.90 14.26 1.43
CA TRP A 184 -4.19 14.22 0.16
C TRP A 184 -4.10 12.78 -0.38
N PHE A 185 -3.93 12.70 -1.69
CA PHE A 185 -3.72 11.45 -2.42
C PHE A 185 -2.46 11.55 -3.28
N SER A 186 -1.75 10.43 -3.44
CA SER A 186 -0.61 10.30 -4.36
C SER A 186 -0.57 8.89 -4.97
N PRO A 187 -0.08 8.73 -6.20
CA PRO A 187 0.40 7.43 -6.65
C PRO A 187 1.55 6.99 -5.72
N ASP A 188 1.60 5.68 -5.38
CA ASP A 188 2.64 5.15 -4.48
C ASP A 188 3.96 4.90 -5.23
N PHE A 189 4.77 5.94 -5.29
CA PHE A 189 6.10 5.89 -5.91
C PHE A 189 7.07 5.00 -5.12
N HIS A 190 6.80 4.67 -3.87
CA HIS A 190 7.61 3.74 -3.09
C HIS A 190 7.44 2.30 -3.59
N THR A 191 6.20 1.90 -3.85
CA THR A 191 5.86 0.53 -4.24
C THR A 191 5.93 0.31 -5.75
N ASP A 192 5.39 1.24 -6.55
CA ASP A 192 5.34 1.13 -8.02
C ASP A 192 5.74 2.45 -8.70
N LEU A 193 7.04 2.66 -8.81
CA LEU A 193 7.58 3.87 -9.44
C LEU A 193 7.16 4.00 -10.92
N GLU A 194 7.03 2.89 -11.64
CA GLU A 194 6.64 2.91 -13.05
C GLU A 194 5.15 3.25 -13.24
N PHE A 195 4.28 2.81 -12.32
CA PHE A 195 2.90 3.28 -12.26
C PHE A 195 2.85 4.78 -12.00
N THR A 196 3.62 5.25 -11.01
CA THR A 196 3.67 6.68 -10.65
C THR A 196 4.14 7.54 -11.80
N LYS A 197 5.23 7.19 -12.48
CA LYS A 197 5.72 7.91 -13.65
C LYS A 197 4.68 7.94 -14.79
N THR A 198 3.99 6.82 -14.99
CA THR A 198 2.90 6.75 -15.97
C THR A 198 1.75 7.67 -15.57
N PHE A 199 1.33 7.63 -14.29
CA PHE A 199 0.27 8.48 -13.78
C PHE A 199 0.60 9.97 -13.95
N ILE A 200 1.77 10.44 -13.52
CA ILE A 200 2.22 11.82 -13.70
C ILE A 200 2.11 12.26 -15.16
N LYS A 201 2.48 11.39 -16.08
CA LYS A 201 2.45 11.68 -17.52
C LYS A 201 1.02 11.81 -18.07
N VAL A 202 0.09 10.94 -17.63
CA VAL A 202 -1.25 10.85 -18.24
C VAL A 202 -2.30 11.63 -17.46
N ALA A 203 -2.16 11.82 -16.14
CA ALA A 203 -3.13 12.48 -15.29
C ALA A 203 -3.57 13.87 -15.75
N PRO A 204 -2.71 14.72 -16.35
CA PRO A 204 -3.17 16.02 -16.87
C PRO A 204 -4.17 15.93 -18.04
N GLN A 205 -4.33 14.76 -18.65
CA GLN A 205 -5.24 14.53 -19.77
C GLN A 205 -6.49 13.76 -19.35
N LEU A 206 -6.51 13.17 -18.17
CA LEU A 206 -7.61 12.36 -17.66
C LEU A 206 -8.46 13.15 -16.67
N ASP A 207 -9.76 12.83 -16.65
CA ASP A 207 -10.63 13.21 -15.54
C ASP A 207 -10.45 12.25 -14.39
N TRP A 208 -9.76 12.64 -13.33
CA TRP A 208 -9.59 11.75 -12.20
C TRP A 208 -9.90 12.44 -10.86
N LYS A 209 -10.36 11.65 -9.92
CA LYS A 209 -10.72 12.08 -8.58
C LYS A 209 -10.26 11.05 -7.55
N ALA A 210 -9.85 11.51 -6.38
CA ALA A 210 -9.61 10.67 -5.21
C ALA A 210 -10.55 11.15 -4.09
N MET A 211 -11.51 10.31 -3.72
CA MET A 211 -12.57 10.68 -2.78
C MET A 211 -12.39 9.94 -1.47
N ALA A 212 -12.20 10.68 -0.36
CA ALA A 212 -12.15 10.12 0.99
C ALA A 212 -13.55 9.71 1.44
N LEU A 213 -13.67 8.46 1.89
CA LEU A 213 -14.91 7.83 2.29
C LEU A 213 -14.91 7.51 3.78
N GLN A 214 -16.07 7.72 4.42
CA GLN A 214 -16.35 7.31 5.79
C GLN A 214 -17.35 6.15 5.78
N TRP A 215 -17.11 5.17 6.64
CA TRP A 215 -17.97 4.03 6.84
C TRP A 215 -18.48 3.94 8.28
N THR A 216 -19.68 3.40 8.44
CA THR A 216 -20.16 2.92 9.73
C THR A 216 -19.88 1.42 9.87
N PRO A 217 -19.92 0.84 11.08
CA PRO A 217 -19.69 -0.60 11.29
C PRO A 217 -20.66 -1.52 10.53
N GLU A 218 -21.81 -0.99 10.09
CA GLU A 218 -22.82 -1.73 9.30
C GLU A 218 -22.47 -1.80 7.82
N PHE A 219 -21.53 -1.00 7.33
CA PHE A 219 -21.13 -0.92 5.92
C PHE A 219 -22.30 -0.84 4.94
N THR A 220 -23.35 -0.04 5.27
CA THR A 220 -24.55 0.06 4.44
C THR A 220 -24.31 0.86 3.17
N LYS A 221 -23.70 2.04 3.31
CA LYS A 221 -23.31 2.94 2.23
C LYS A 221 -22.18 3.85 2.70
N PRO A 222 -21.30 4.32 1.79
CA PRO A 222 -20.28 5.29 2.15
C PRO A 222 -20.87 6.68 2.33
N THR A 223 -20.26 7.48 3.21
CA THR A 223 -20.38 8.93 3.20
C THR A 223 -19.15 9.51 2.52
N VAL A 224 -19.35 10.34 1.50
CA VAL A 224 -18.25 11.07 0.86
C VAL A 224 -17.85 12.22 1.78
N VAL A 225 -16.62 12.23 2.23
CA VAL A 225 -16.12 13.23 3.17
C VAL A 225 -15.54 14.43 2.42
N ARG A 226 -14.65 14.16 1.46
CA ARG A 226 -13.97 15.19 0.65
C ARG A 226 -13.27 14.61 -0.58
N GLU A 227 -12.96 15.47 -1.51
CA GLU A 227 -11.93 15.22 -2.52
C GLU A 227 -10.55 15.42 -1.88
N CYS A 228 -9.63 14.48 -2.08
CA CYS A 228 -8.26 14.56 -1.59
C CYS A 228 -7.43 15.51 -2.48
N LEU A 229 -6.57 16.31 -1.86
CA LEU A 229 -5.64 17.18 -2.56
C LEU A 229 -4.56 16.38 -3.29
N TYR A 230 -4.06 16.90 -4.40
CA TYR A 230 -2.91 16.35 -5.11
C TYR A 230 -1.88 17.45 -5.39
N ASN A 231 -0.66 17.23 -4.98
CA ASN A 231 0.45 18.13 -5.28
C ASN A 231 1.44 17.49 -6.24
N ASP A 232 1.26 17.79 -7.53
CA ASP A 232 2.06 17.23 -8.62
C ASP A 232 3.55 17.55 -8.44
N ALA A 233 3.90 18.78 -8.05
CA ALA A 233 5.29 19.19 -7.85
C ALA A 233 5.96 18.41 -6.69
N ALA A 234 5.24 18.15 -5.61
CA ALA A 234 5.74 17.36 -4.50
C ALA A 234 5.94 15.89 -4.94
N VAL A 235 4.97 15.32 -5.67
CA VAL A 235 5.09 13.94 -6.19
C VAL A 235 6.26 13.81 -7.16
N GLN A 236 6.41 14.71 -8.12
CA GLN A 236 7.52 14.70 -9.09
C GLN A 236 8.90 14.80 -8.40
N ARG A 237 9.01 15.60 -7.34
CA ARG A 237 10.25 15.75 -6.56
C ARG A 237 10.66 14.44 -5.86
N GLU A 238 9.69 13.72 -5.29
CA GLU A 238 9.92 12.51 -4.50
C GLU A 238 9.99 11.24 -5.37
N ALA A 239 9.30 11.20 -6.51
CA ALA A 239 9.15 10.02 -7.37
C ALA A 239 10.36 9.76 -8.26
N ASP A 240 11.52 9.48 -7.66
CA ASP A 240 12.75 9.14 -8.38
C ASP A 240 13.33 7.81 -7.88
N ASP A 241 14.22 7.17 -8.67
CA ASP A 241 14.86 5.90 -8.30
C ASP A 241 16.06 6.13 -7.37
N ARG A 242 15.83 6.87 -6.30
CA ARG A 242 16.77 7.20 -5.21
C ARG A 242 16.08 7.21 -3.86
N GLY A 243 16.85 7.24 -2.78
CA GLY A 243 16.38 7.30 -1.40
C GLY A 243 16.95 6.17 -0.57
N ASP A 244 16.19 5.73 0.41
CA ASP A 244 16.57 4.75 1.41
C ASP A 244 15.75 3.47 1.27
N TYR A 245 16.10 2.42 2.01
CA TYR A 245 15.33 1.20 2.05
C TYR A 245 15.53 0.45 3.37
N LEU A 246 14.49 -0.26 3.76
CA LEU A 246 14.50 -1.20 4.87
C LEU A 246 14.48 -2.61 4.31
N MET A 247 15.48 -3.42 4.64
CA MET A 247 15.53 -4.81 4.24
C MET A 247 15.33 -5.71 5.45
N VAL A 248 14.20 -6.41 5.45
CA VAL A 248 13.84 -7.38 6.50
C VAL A 248 14.48 -8.72 6.17
N LEU A 249 15.29 -9.21 7.08
CA LEU A 249 16.05 -10.45 6.99
C LEU A 249 15.61 -11.41 8.10
N GLN A 250 15.62 -12.70 7.80
CA GLN A 250 15.46 -13.76 8.79
C GLN A 250 16.72 -14.61 8.86
N VAL A 251 17.26 -14.78 10.05
CA VAL A 251 18.30 -15.75 10.41
C VAL A 251 17.58 -16.90 11.12
N GLU A 252 17.62 -18.09 10.53
CA GLU A 252 16.85 -19.25 11.03
C GLU A 252 17.50 -19.89 12.26
N GLU A 253 18.84 -19.96 12.28
CA GLU A 253 19.62 -20.55 13.38
C GLU A 253 20.79 -19.62 13.75
N PRO A 254 21.24 -19.62 15.00
CA PRO A 254 22.40 -18.84 15.42
C PRO A 254 23.62 -19.13 14.54
N VAL A 255 24.31 -18.07 14.10
CA VAL A 255 25.42 -18.20 13.17
C VAL A 255 26.49 -17.15 13.42
N THR A 256 27.76 -17.54 13.26
CA THR A 256 28.89 -16.61 13.26
C THR A 256 29.38 -16.40 11.83
N VAL A 257 29.55 -15.15 11.44
CA VAL A 257 29.96 -14.75 10.08
C VAL A 257 31.16 -13.82 10.17
N THR A 258 32.25 -14.16 9.46
CA THR A 258 33.43 -13.28 9.35
C THR A 258 33.14 -12.16 8.36
N ILE A 259 33.09 -10.90 8.81
CA ILE A 259 32.70 -9.73 8.02
C ILE A 259 33.91 -8.84 7.74
N GLY A 260 34.63 -9.14 6.67
CA GLY A 260 35.79 -8.37 6.21
C GLY A 260 36.78 -8.04 7.36
N SER A 261 37.12 -6.76 7.51
CA SER A 261 38.01 -6.28 8.57
C SER A 261 37.38 -6.21 9.96
N LYS A 262 36.04 -6.41 10.08
CA LYS A 262 35.32 -6.42 11.36
C LYS A 262 35.56 -7.73 12.16
N GLY A 263 36.05 -8.79 11.49
CA GLY A 263 36.20 -10.10 12.11
C GLY A 263 34.88 -10.86 12.27
N ASP A 264 34.85 -11.74 13.25
CA ASP A 264 33.71 -12.61 13.50
C ASP A 264 32.60 -11.85 14.23
N MET A 265 31.40 -11.89 13.65
CA MET A 265 30.18 -11.34 14.23
C MET A 265 29.15 -12.44 14.41
N HIS A 266 28.60 -12.54 15.60
CA HIS A 266 27.57 -13.52 15.94
C HIS A 266 26.19 -12.94 15.76
N PHE A 267 25.29 -13.74 15.13
CA PHE A 267 23.88 -13.42 14.91
C PHE A 267 23.02 -14.51 15.52
N GLU A 268 22.18 -14.16 16.45
CA GLU A 268 21.14 -15.04 16.99
C GLU A 268 20.06 -15.31 15.94
N ALA A 269 19.32 -16.40 16.09
CA ALA A 269 18.10 -16.63 15.32
C ALA A 269 17.11 -15.49 15.54
N GLY A 270 16.35 -15.11 14.50
CA GLY A 270 15.35 -14.05 14.55
C GLY A 270 15.35 -13.15 13.33
N TYR A 271 14.68 -12.01 13.46
CA TYR A 271 14.54 -11.03 12.40
C TYR A 271 15.49 -9.87 12.57
N TYR A 272 16.02 -9.39 11.46
CA TYR A 272 16.91 -8.25 11.40
C TYR A 272 16.44 -7.27 10.33
N ILE A 273 16.54 -5.98 10.60
CA ILE A 273 16.23 -4.92 9.65
C ILE A 273 17.52 -4.17 9.34
N TYR A 274 17.90 -4.17 8.07
CA TYR A 274 19.01 -3.38 7.57
C TYR A 274 18.47 -2.08 6.95
N VAL A 275 19.01 -0.97 7.39
CA VAL A 275 18.79 0.36 6.82
C VAL A 275 19.92 0.64 5.82
N GLY A 276 19.55 0.98 4.61
CA GLY A 276 20.53 1.34 3.57
C GLY A 276 19.99 2.42 2.65
N SER A 277 20.90 3.06 1.91
CA SER A 277 20.60 4.16 1.01
C SER A 277 21.14 3.95 -0.40
N ALA A 278 20.60 4.68 -1.37
CA ALA A 278 21.12 4.79 -2.71
C ALA A 278 20.79 6.15 -3.32
N LYS A 279 21.80 6.93 -3.63
CA LYS A 279 21.63 8.24 -4.30
C LYS A 279 21.14 8.14 -5.75
N ALA A 280 21.18 6.94 -6.33
CA ALA A 280 20.64 6.60 -7.64
C ALA A 280 20.53 5.07 -7.79
N ASN A 281 19.64 4.60 -8.68
CA ASN A 281 19.42 3.18 -8.96
C ASN A 281 19.08 2.37 -7.67
N LEU A 282 18.21 2.91 -6.85
CA LEU A 282 17.75 2.31 -5.60
C LEU A 282 17.22 0.89 -5.84
N GLU A 283 16.40 0.70 -6.86
CA GLU A 283 15.83 -0.59 -7.21
C GLU A 283 16.89 -1.62 -7.58
N LYS A 284 17.87 -1.24 -8.39
CA LYS A 284 19.01 -2.13 -8.73
C LYS A 284 19.83 -2.50 -7.49
N ARG A 285 19.99 -1.58 -6.53
CA ARG A 285 20.70 -1.85 -5.27
C ARG A 285 19.94 -2.85 -4.42
N ILE A 286 18.63 -2.65 -4.23
CA ILE A 286 17.76 -3.58 -3.51
C ILE A 286 17.79 -4.96 -4.16
N GLU A 287 17.61 -5.06 -5.47
CA GLU A 287 17.65 -6.33 -6.20
C GLU A 287 19.00 -7.01 -6.13
N ARG A 288 20.09 -6.24 -6.13
CA ARG A 288 21.43 -6.78 -5.90
C ARG A 288 21.54 -7.46 -4.53
N HIS A 289 21.00 -6.84 -3.48
CA HIS A 289 21.03 -7.39 -2.13
C HIS A 289 20.08 -8.58 -1.93
N LYS A 290 18.96 -8.65 -2.64
CA LYS A 290 18.05 -9.82 -2.62
C LYS A 290 18.72 -11.09 -3.18
N ARG A 291 19.62 -10.98 -4.14
CA ARG A 291 20.20 -12.14 -4.85
C ARG A 291 21.21 -12.88 -3.98
N LYS A 292 21.00 -14.21 -3.76
CA LYS A 292 22.01 -15.15 -3.23
C LYS A 292 22.84 -15.70 -4.40
N ARG A 293 24.04 -15.17 -4.63
CA ARG A 293 24.98 -15.73 -5.64
C ARG A 293 26.20 -16.30 -4.95
N LYS A 294 26.55 -17.56 -5.21
CA LYS A 294 27.75 -18.24 -4.65
C LYS A 294 29.07 -17.54 -4.99
N GLN A 295 29.15 -16.85 -6.13
CA GLN A 295 30.35 -16.17 -6.64
C GLN A 295 30.26 -14.62 -6.54
N LYS A 296 29.33 -14.07 -5.78
CA LYS A 296 29.24 -12.61 -5.61
C LYS A 296 30.44 -12.14 -4.78
N GLN A 297 31.22 -11.20 -5.32
CA GLN A 297 32.22 -10.50 -4.54
C GLN A 297 31.52 -9.71 -3.43
N LYS A 298 31.81 -10.08 -2.17
CA LYS A 298 31.23 -9.42 -1.00
C LYS A 298 31.89 -8.06 -0.85
N HIS A 299 31.10 -7.00 -0.90
CA HIS A 299 31.56 -5.62 -0.82
C HIS A 299 31.01 -4.89 0.40
N TRP A 300 29.74 -5.16 0.73
CA TRP A 300 29.02 -4.54 1.83
C TRP A 300 28.88 -5.51 3.01
N HIS A 301 28.82 -5.00 4.25
CA HIS A 301 28.53 -5.84 5.43
C HIS A 301 27.30 -6.71 5.22
N LEU A 302 26.24 -6.15 4.60
CA LEU A 302 25.03 -6.87 4.26
C LEU A 302 25.26 -8.08 3.35
N ASP A 303 26.21 -8.03 2.41
CA ASP A 303 26.50 -9.15 1.50
C ASP A 303 26.97 -10.42 2.28
N TYR A 304 27.64 -10.23 3.43
CA TYR A 304 28.05 -11.33 4.29
C TYR A 304 26.85 -11.92 5.03
N LEU A 305 26.02 -11.09 5.68
CA LEU A 305 24.81 -11.56 6.38
C LEU A 305 23.82 -12.21 5.41
N ARG A 306 23.70 -11.72 4.18
CA ARG A 306 22.85 -12.31 3.13
C ARG A 306 23.23 -13.74 2.76
N SER A 307 24.46 -14.17 2.98
CA SER A 307 24.86 -15.56 2.70
C SER A 307 24.20 -16.58 3.64
N VAL A 308 23.80 -16.15 4.83
CA VAL A 308 23.24 -16.97 5.91
C VAL A 308 21.81 -16.59 6.33
N SER A 309 21.21 -15.61 5.66
CA SER A 309 19.84 -15.13 5.96
C SER A 309 18.92 -15.22 4.75
N THR A 310 17.62 -15.17 5.00
CA THR A 310 16.58 -15.08 3.98
C THR A 310 15.97 -13.66 3.98
N VAL A 311 15.71 -13.09 2.79
CA VAL A 311 14.97 -11.82 2.70
C VAL A 311 13.50 -12.11 2.84
N VAL A 312 12.86 -11.50 3.84
CA VAL A 312 11.42 -11.54 4.06
C VAL A 312 10.75 -10.45 3.22
N ALA A 313 11.27 -9.23 3.31
CA ALA A 313 10.77 -8.09 2.53
C ALA A 313 11.89 -7.09 2.26
N ALA A 314 11.68 -6.24 1.26
CA ALA A 314 12.46 -5.03 1.05
C ALA A 314 11.50 -3.88 0.76
N LEU A 315 11.61 -2.82 1.54
CA LEU A 315 10.71 -1.69 1.56
C LEU A 315 11.46 -0.44 1.10
N PRO A 316 11.35 -0.03 -0.18
CA PRO A 316 11.92 1.23 -0.64
C PRO A 316 11.26 2.42 0.07
N ILE A 317 12.04 3.42 0.41
CA ILE A 317 11.61 4.71 0.92
C ILE A 317 12.21 5.77 -0.01
N ARG A 318 11.54 6.01 -1.14
CA ARG A 318 12.00 7.00 -2.11
C ARG A 318 11.86 8.39 -1.54
N SER A 319 12.91 9.17 -1.68
CA SER A 319 12.98 10.52 -1.13
C SER A 319 13.98 11.37 -1.88
N SER A 320 13.67 12.66 -1.97
CA SER A 320 14.61 13.69 -2.40
C SER A 320 15.62 14.05 -1.30
N SER A 321 15.33 13.70 -0.04
CA SER A 321 16.16 13.91 1.13
C SER A 321 16.95 12.65 1.49
N ASP A 322 18.06 12.82 2.22
CA ASP A 322 18.83 11.74 2.82
C ASP A 322 18.23 11.42 4.21
N LEU A 323 17.61 10.24 4.34
CA LEU A 323 16.89 9.83 5.55
C LEU A 323 17.56 8.65 6.27
N GLU A 324 18.71 8.16 5.79
CA GLU A 324 19.35 6.93 6.30
C GLU A 324 19.59 6.96 7.81
N CYS A 325 20.14 8.08 8.32
CA CYS A 325 20.41 8.21 9.75
C CYS A 325 19.14 8.43 10.60
N GLU A 326 18.12 9.10 10.05
CA GLU A 326 16.84 9.27 10.74
C GLU A 326 16.10 7.93 10.83
N LEU A 327 16.10 7.13 9.75
CA LEU A 327 15.59 5.77 9.73
C LEU A 327 16.32 4.86 10.72
N ALA A 328 17.67 4.94 10.77
CA ALA A 328 18.45 4.17 11.73
C ALA A 328 18.09 4.55 13.18
N LYS A 329 17.86 5.84 13.45
CA LYS A 329 17.42 6.32 14.77
C LYS A 329 16.02 5.82 15.11
N ALA A 330 15.07 5.85 14.16
CA ALA A 330 13.72 5.33 14.36
C ALA A 330 13.74 3.82 14.60
N MET A 331 14.52 3.06 13.80
CA MET A 331 14.70 1.62 14.01
C MET A 331 15.29 1.28 15.37
N LYS A 332 16.25 2.06 15.84
CA LYS A 332 16.84 1.88 17.18
C LYS A 332 15.82 2.04 18.30
N ALA A 333 14.83 2.91 18.13
CA ALA A 333 13.80 3.16 19.15
C ALA A 333 12.85 1.97 19.36
N ILE A 334 12.58 1.19 18.31
CA ILE A 334 11.62 0.07 18.33
C ILE A 334 12.27 -1.31 18.37
N SER A 335 13.57 -1.42 18.10
CA SER A 335 14.30 -2.68 18.06
C SER A 335 14.65 -3.20 19.46
N VAL A 336 14.83 -4.51 19.60
CA VAL A 336 15.26 -5.14 20.85
C VAL A 336 16.79 -5.09 21.03
N ASP A 337 17.55 -5.00 19.93
CA ASP A 337 19.00 -4.88 19.94
C ASP A 337 19.54 -4.27 18.63
N GLU A 338 20.79 -3.80 18.66
CA GLU A 338 21.52 -3.30 17.49
C GLU A 338 22.83 -4.04 17.28
N VAL A 339 23.17 -4.36 16.04
CA VAL A 339 24.47 -4.94 15.70
C VAL A 339 25.50 -3.83 15.51
N LYS A 340 26.22 -3.47 16.58
CA LYS A 340 27.13 -2.32 16.63
C LYS A 340 28.17 -2.31 15.51
N GLY A 341 28.33 -1.15 14.88
CA GLY A 341 29.28 -0.92 13.80
C GLY A 341 28.91 -1.57 12.47
N PHE A 342 27.69 -2.11 12.32
CA PHE A 342 27.25 -2.71 11.06
C PHE A 342 26.65 -1.67 10.12
N GLY A 343 27.21 -1.53 8.92
CA GLY A 343 26.67 -0.67 7.85
C GLY A 343 26.83 0.84 8.04
N CYS A 344 27.52 1.31 9.09
CA CYS A 344 27.64 2.73 9.45
C CYS A 344 29.09 3.24 9.39
N SER A 345 29.86 2.84 8.39
CA SER A 345 31.29 3.23 8.26
C SER A 345 31.50 4.68 7.83
N ASP A 346 30.48 5.31 7.25
CA ASP A 346 30.48 6.64 6.63
C ASP A 346 29.55 7.65 7.32
N CYS A 347 29.00 7.27 8.49
CA CYS A 347 28.17 8.14 9.31
C CYS A 347 28.47 7.98 10.80
N HIS A 348 27.75 8.73 11.66
CA HIS A 348 27.90 8.70 13.13
C HIS A 348 26.91 7.75 13.83
N CYS A 349 26.10 6.98 13.10
CA CYS A 349 25.18 6.03 13.68
C CYS A 349 25.93 4.89 14.37
N THR A 350 25.34 4.32 15.44
CA THR A 350 25.92 3.17 16.14
C THR A 350 25.78 1.89 15.33
N SER A 351 24.74 1.79 14.52
CA SER A 351 24.45 0.67 13.63
C SER A 351 23.45 1.06 12.55
N HIS A 352 23.43 0.30 11.46
CA HIS A 352 22.36 0.24 10.46
C HIS A 352 21.71 -1.15 10.37
N LEU A 353 21.95 -2.02 11.39
CA LEU A 353 21.33 -3.34 11.48
C LEU A 353 20.73 -3.54 12.86
N PHE A 354 19.44 -3.80 12.90
CA PHE A 354 18.62 -3.83 14.11
C PHE A 354 17.90 -5.17 14.22
N LYS A 355 17.88 -5.77 15.42
CA LYS A 355 17.19 -7.03 15.73
C LYS A 355 15.77 -6.75 16.21
N MET A 356 14.82 -7.53 15.70
CA MET A 356 13.41 -7.51 16.11
C MET A 356 13.05 -8.82 16.81
N ASP A 357 12.15 -8.75 17.78
CA ASP A 357 11.63 -9.89 18.53
C ASP A 357 10.53 -10.66 17.79
N VAL A 358 9.87 -10.02 16.83
CA VAL A 358 8.80 -10.60 16.01
C VAL A 358 9.06 -10.33 14.52
N ASN A 359 8.27 -10.96 13.66
CA ASN A 359 8.33 -10.65 12.22
C ASN A 359 7.91 -9.20 11.98
N PRO A 360 8.80 -8.32 11.48
CA PRO A 360 8.52 -6.89 11.35
C PRO A 360 7.31 -6.56 10.48
N ILE A 361 7.01 -7.38 9.47
CA ILE A 361 5.86 -7.16 8.57
C ILE A 361 4.51 -7.30 9.32
N HIS A 362 4.51 -7.93 10.47
CA HIS A 362 3.35 -8.10 11.34
C HIS A 362 3.49 -7.33 12.67
N ASP A 363 4.50 -6.47 12.79
CA ASP A 363 4.72 -5.61 13.96
C ASP A 363 4.19 -4.21 13.67
N GLU A 364 3.18 -3.80 14.43
CA GLU A 364 2.54 -2.48 14.31
C GLU A 364 3.55 -1.34 14.50
N ARG A 365 4.48 -1.46 15.46
CA ARG A 365 5.53 -0.44 15.69
C ARG A 365 6.38 -0.23 14.44
N PHE A 366 6.81 -1.31 13.81
CA PHE A 366 7.60 -1.22 12.58
C PHE A 366 6.80 -0.63 11.43
N MET A 367 5.59 -1.12 11.21
CA MET A 367 4.78 -0.71 10.05
C MET A 367 4.24 0.71 10.19
N ILE A 368 3.80 1.12 11.39
CA ILE A 368 3.18 2.43 11.61
C ILE A 368 4.24 3.48 11.99
N GLU A 369 5.07 3.23 13.03
CA GLU A 369 5.99 4.24 13.55
C GLU A 369 7.21 4.46 12.64
N VAL A 370 7.56 3.48 11.75
CA VAL A 370 8.69 3.61 10.85
C VAL A 370 8.24 3.64 9.39
N VAL A 371 7.62 2.57 8.88
CA VAL A 371 7.32 2.48 7.42
C VAL A 371 6.34 3.57 7.00
N GLU A 372 5.21 3.69 7.66
CA GLU A 372 4.19 4.69 7.36
C GLU A 372 4.72 6.10 7.59
N GLN A 373 5.41 6.33 8.71
CA GLN A 373 6.01 7.63 9.03
C GLN A 373 6.94 8.13 7.92
N PHE A 374 7.83 7.28 7.44
CA PHE A 374 8.84 7.67 6.43
C PHE A 374 8.34 7.58 4.98
N ARG A 375 7.28 6.82 4.70
CA ARG A 375 6.70 6.75 3.36
C ARG A 375 5.58 7.78 3.13
N MET A 376 4.78 8.08 4.16
CA MET A 376 3.59 8.92 4.02
C MET A 376 3.57 10.13 4.96
N ASN A 377 3.61 9.94 6.28
CA ASN A 377 3.30 11.03 7.22
C ASN A 377 4.30 12.19 7.16
N ARG A 378 5.59 11.91 6.86
CA ARG A 378 6.59 12.95 6.60
C ARG A 378 6.24 13.88 5.42
N LEU A 379 5.36 13.43 4.52
CA LEU A 379 4.98 14.20 3.34
C LEU A 379 3.76 15.10 3.56
N ASN A 380 3.09 15.02 4.73
CA ASN A 380 1.84 15.71 4.99
C ASN A 380 1.95 17.22 4.67
N GLU A 381 2.95 17.91 5.21
CA GLU A 381 3.15 19.34 4.97
C GLU A 381 3.35 19.66 3.48
N ALA A 382 4.25 18.93 2.82
CA ALA A 382 4.56 19.13 1.40
C ALA A 382 3.37 18.83 0.47
N MET A 383 2.56 17.80 0.79
CA MET A 383 1.40 17.42 -0.01
C MET A 383 0.22 18.37 0.16
N LEU A 384 0.11 19.01 1.32
CA LEU A 384 -0.93 20.00 1.62
C LEU A 384 -0.59 21.42 1.15
N ASP A 385 0.68 21.70 0.88
CA ASP A 385 1.15 22.98 0.31
C ASP A 385 0.87 23.04 -1.21
N VAL A 386 -0.41 23.00 -1.56
CA VAL A 386 -0.84 23.22 -2.94
C VAL A 386 -0.86 24.72 -3.18
N GLN A 387 0.14 25.25 -3.89
CA GLN A 387 0.13 26.67 -4.29
C GLN A 387 -1.15 26.95 -5.08
N LYS A 388 -1.95 27.88 -4.56
CA LYS A 388 -3.20 28.36 -5.15
C LYS A 388 -2.96 29.11 -6.46
#